data_84baaaa0b323f820bd308a03cdeae038
#
_entry.id   84baaaa0b323f820bd308a03cdeae038
#
_cell.length_a   1.000
_cell.length_b   1.000
_cell.length_c   1.000
_cell.angle_alpha   90.00
_cell.angle_beta   90.00
_cell.angle_gamma   90.00
#
_symmetry.space_group_name_H-M   'P 1'
#
loop_
_entity.id
_entity.type
_entity.pdbx_description
1 polymer ?
#
loop_
_entity_poly.entity_id
_entity_poly.type
_entity_poly.pdbx_seq_one_letter_code
_entity_poly.pdbx_strand_id
1 'polypeptide(L)'
;AKDSYISRYQDAFSTNALAGKKIVFYQHSAVGRDIVTTILENLGAEVIPVGRSDIFIPIDSENVTPDDQRYFKELAREHPGLYAIVSTDGDSDRPFVIDENGDFHRGDELGAIVTDWIKPDFAAYSISSNDAVDTYLEQQNIPYVHTKIGSPYIITAMQESGAARAIGWEVNGGYLLGTRVDTANGSLEPLPTRDAVLPIVVALVSAAEKATSLSDLFSILTPRFTSSGLIEEFPNVMSKQIVEQSSVD
;
A
#
# COMPACT_ATOMS: atom_id res chain seq x y z
N ALA A 1 -15.23 -2.58 16.69
CA ALA A 1 -14.22 -1.97 15.80
C ALA A 1 -13.32 -3.04 15.16
N LYS A 2 -12.53 -3.84 15.94
CA LYS A 2 -11.60 -4.84 15.38
C LYS A 2 -12.32 -5.85 14.48
N ASP A 3 -13.36 -6.51 14.99
CA ASP A 3 -14.09 -7.54 14.23
C ASP A 3 -14.77 -6.97 12.98
N SER A 4 -15.33 -5.77 13.07
CA SER A 4 -15.91 -5.06 11.94
C SER A 4 -14.89 -4.75 10.85
N TYR A 5 -13.65 -4.43 11.22
CA TYR A 5 -12.58 -4.21 10.25
C TYR A 5 -12.12 -5.52 9.58
N ILE A 6 -12.04 -6.62 10.33
CA ILE A 6 -11.74 -7.95 9.79
C ILE A 6 -12.85 -8.39 8.83
N SER A 7 -14.13 -8.27 9.26
CA SER A 7 -15.29 -8.64 8.44
C SER A 7 -15.34 -7.88 7.12
N ARG A 8 -14.91 -6.61 7.08
CA ARG A 8 -14.81 -5.80 5.86
C ARG A 8 -14.10 -6.55 4.72
N TYR A 9 -13.01 -7.24 5.02
CA TYR A 9 -12.24 -7.99 4.02
C TYR A 9 -12.84 -9.36 3.75
N GLN A 10 -13.38 -10.04 4.75
CA GLN A 10 -14.07 -11.32 4.58
C GLN A 10 -15.32 -11.20 3.70
N ASP A 11 -16.06 -10.10 3.86
CA ASP A 11 -17.28 -9.86 3.08
C ASP A 11 -16.97 -9.47 1.62
N ALA A 12 -15.82 -8.81 1.39
CA ALA A 12 -15.45 -8.31 0.08
C ALA A 12 -14.67 -9.32 -0.78
N PHE A 13 -13.94 -10.25 -0.17
CA PHE A 13 -13.08 -11.19 -0.87
C PHE A 13 -13.47 -12.64 -0.58
N SER A 14 -13.19 -13.55 -1.52
CA SER A 14 -13.40 -14.98 -1.30
C SER A 14 -12.51 -15.51 -0.18
N THR A 15 -13.06 -16.40 0.66
CA THR A 15 -12.30 -17.09 1.71
C THR A 15 -11.18 -17.98 1.17
N ASN A 16 -11.15 -18.23 -0.13
CA ASN A 16 -10.12 -19.01 -0.83
C ASN A 16 -9.30 -18.14 -1.78
N ALA A 17 -9.41 -16.82 -1.72
CA ALA A 17 -8.72 -15.90 -2.65
C ALA A 17 -7.19 -16.09 -2.64
N LEU A 18 -6.63 -16.48 -1.50
CA LEU A 18 -5.19 -16.72 -1.30
C LEU A 18 -4.89 -18.20 -0.96
N ALA A 19 -5.78 -19.15 -1.31
CA ALA A 19 -5.56 -20.56 -1.02
C ALA A 19 -4.27 -21.07 -1.65
N GLY A 20 -3.43 -21.73 -0.82
CA GLY A 20 -2.13 -22.26 -1.23
C GLY A 20 -1.04 -21.20 -1.43
N LYS A 21 -1.29 -19.94 -1.07
CA LYS A 21 -0.28 -18.87 -1.11
C LYS A 21 0.44 -18.79 0.22
N LYS A 22 1.77 -18.93 0.18
CA LYS A 22 2.66 -18.81 1.31
C LYS A 22 3.12 -17.37 1.43
N ILE A 23 2.75 -16.70 2.52
CA ILE A 23 3.03 -15.28 2.77
C ILE A 23 3.85 -15.16 4.04
N VAL A 24 5.04 -14.62 3.95
CA VAL A 24 5.84 -14.21 5.12
C VAL A 24 5.32 -12.87 5.59
N PHE A 25 4.97 -12.78 6.87
CA PHE A 25 4.57 -11.51 7.48
C PHE A 25 5.63 -11.05 8.48
N TYR A 26 6.38 -10.01 8.10
CA TYR A 26 7.32 -9.33 8.99
C TYR A 26 6.54 -8.47 9.97
N GLN A 27 6.33 -9.00 11.17
CA GLN A 27 5.44 -8.42 12.17
C GLN A 27 6.06 -7.25 12.95
N HIS A 28 7.38 -7.24 13.13
CA HIS A 28 8.14 -6.34 14.00
C HIS A 28 7.31 -5.89 15.24
N SER A 29 7.23 -4.59 15.51
CA SER A 29 6.42 -4.01 16.59
C SER A 29 5.09 -3.41 16.11
N ALA A 30 4.63 -3.74 14.90
CA ALA A 30 3.40 -3.19 14.33
C ALA A 30 2.17 -3.51 15.19
N VAL A 31 1.33 -2.50 15.44
CA VAL A 31 0.14 -2.67 16.31
C VAL A 31 -0.96 -3.49 15.63
N GLY A 32 -1.03 -3.48 14.31
CA GLY A 32 -2.02 -4.22 13.50
C GLY A 32 -1.67 -5.69 13.22
N ARG A 33 -0.50 -6.17 13.64
CA ARG A 33 0.05 -7.49 13.25
C ARG A 33 -0.91 -8.67 13.41
N ASP A 34 -1.66 -8.73 14.50
CA ASP A 34 -2.62 -9.81 14.73
C ASP A 34 -3.87 -9.68 13.86
N ILE A 35 -4.28 -8.46 13.52
CA ILE A 35 -5.42 -8.17 12.64
C ILE A 35 -5.07 -8.56 11.20
N VAL A 36 -3.91 -8.14 10.71
CA VAL A 36 -3.44 -8.44 9.35
C VAL A 36 -3.27 -9.95 9.18
N THR A 37 -2.65 -10.64 10.15
CA THR A 37 -2.55 -12.11 10.14
C THR A 37 -3.92 -12.74 9.99
N THR A 38 -4.87 -12.34 10.85
CA THR A 38 -6.25 -12.90 10.81
C THR A 38 -6.92 -12.67 9.46
N ILE A 39 -6.78 -11.48 8.87
CA ILE A 39 -7.37 -11.19 7.55
C ILE A 39 -6.77 -12.08 6.47
N LEU A 40 -5.45 -12.21 6.39
CA LEU A 40 -4.79 -13.03 5.37
C LEU A 40 -5.14 -14.53 5.52
N GLU A 41 -5.16 -15.04 6.74
CA GLU A 41 -5.56 -16.43 7.03
C GLU A 41 -7.04 -16.68 6.66
N ASN A 42 -7.94 -15.73 6.92
CA ASN A 42 -9.35 -15.82 6.55
C ASN A 42 -9.55 -15.81 5.01
N LEU A 43 -8.60 -15.29 4.26
CA LEU A 43 -8.58 -15.36 2.80
C LEU A 43 -7.87 -16.63 2.26
N GLY A 44 -7.47 -17.55 3.15
CA GLY A 44 -6.90 -18.85 2.80
C GLY A 44 -5.38 -18.89 2.66
N ALA A 45 -4.66 -17.82 3.03
CA ALA A 45 -3.21 -17.80 2.98
C ALA A 45 -2.56 -18.65 4.07
N GLU A 46 -1.41 -19.25 3.75
CA GLU A 46 -0.46 -19.77 4.75
C GLU A 46 0.42 -18.61 5.22
N VAL A 47 0.14 -18.07 6.41
CA VAL A 47 0.89 -16.93 6.96
C VAL A 47 2.03 -17.41 7.84
N ILE A 48 3.25 -17.00 7.54
CA ILE A 48 4.46 -17.28 8.32
C ILE A 48 4.88 -15.98 9.04
N PRO A 49 4.61 -15.85 10.34
CA PRO A 49 5.01 -14.67 11.10
C PRO A 49 6.51 -14.71 11.38
N VAL A 50 7.20 -13.59 11.11
CA VAL A 50 8.64 -13.44 11.41
C VAL A 50 8.91 -12.12 12.11
N GLY A 51 10.01 -12.06 12.85
CA GLY A 51 10.54 -10.83 13.43
C GLY A 51 9.66 -10.14 14.47
N ARG A 52 8.68 -10.82 15.08
CA ARG A 52 7.80 -10.23 16.10
C ARG A 52 8.60 -9.67 17.27
N SER A 53 8.33 -8.44 17.64
CA SER A 53 8.99 -7.73 18.72
C SER A 53 7.98 -6.97 19.59
N ASP A 54 8.23 -6.94 20.90
CA ASP A 54 7.53 -6.07 21.85
C ASP A 54 8.31 -4.77 22.10
N ILE A 55 9.53 -4.67 21.55
CA ILE A 55 10.31 -3.44 21.54
C ILE A 55 10.06 -2.74 20.22
N PHE A 56 9.80 -1.44 20.25
CA PHE A 56 9.57 -0.65 19.05
C PHE A 56 10.74 -0.76 18.06
N ILE A 57 10.41 -1.14 16.83
CA ILE A 57 11.33 -1.19 15.69
C ILE A 57 10.82 -0.17 14.68
N PRO A 58 11.55 0.93 14.43
CA PRO A 58 11.18 1.89 13.41
C PRO A 58 11.33 1.26 12.02
N ILE A 59 10.31 1.42 11.20
CA ILE A 59 10.34 1.06 9.78
C ILE A 59 9.53 2.12 9.02
N ASP A 60 10.04 2.54 7.87
CA ASP A 60 9.42 3.60 7.08
C ASP A 60 9.25 3.15 5.62
N SER A 61 8.01 3.11 5.16
CA SER A 61 7.67 2.73 3.78
C SER A 61 8.12 3.75 2.72
N GLU A 62 8.44 4.97 3.13
CA GLU A 62 8.99 5.99 2.23
C GLU A 62 10.52 5.93 2.14
N ASN A 63 11.18 5.35 3.14
CA ASN A 63 12.64 5.28 3.22
C ASN A 63 13.12 3.86 3.58
N VAL A 64 12.83 2.90 2.70
CA VAL A 64 13.34 1.52 2.83
C VAL A 64 14.84 1.52 2.63
N THR A 65 15.57 1.20 3.70
CA THR A 65 17.03 1.25 3.70
C THR A 65 17.68 0.09 2.92
N PRO A 66 18.96 0.19 2.52
CA PRO A 66 19.67 -0.95 1.94
C PRO A 66 19.73 -2.16 2.87
N ASP A 67 19.69 -1.96 4.19
CA ASP A 67 19.67 -3.04 5.19
C ASP A 67 18.31 -3.75 5.19
N ASP A 68 17.22 -3.00 5.12
CA ASP A 68 15.86 -3.55 4.98
C ASP A 68 15.75 -4.37 3.70
N GLN A 69 16.25 -3.83 2.59
CA GLN A 69 16.22 -4.53 1.29
C GLN A 69 17.03 -5.85 1.34
N ARG A 70 18.19 -5.84 2.00
CA ARG A 70 18.96 -7.09 2.21
C ARG A 70 18.19 -8.09 3.04
N TYR A 71 17.57 -7.63 4.12
CA TYR A 71 16.75 -8.47 4.99
C TYR A 71 15.58 -9.11 4.23
N PHE A 72 14.87 -8.36 3.40
CA PHE A 72 13.79 -8.92 2.58
C PHE A 72 14.29 -9.94 1.55
N LYS A 73 15.44 -9.68 0.93
CA LYS A 73 16.09 -10.66 0.03
C LYS A 73 16.50 -11.94 0.75
N GLU A 74 16.96 -11.85 1.99
CA GLU A 74 17.31 -13.00 2.83
C GLU A 74 16.04 -13.80 3.18
N LEU A 75 14.98 -13.14 3.64
CA LEU A 75 13.69 -13.79 3.91
C LEU A 75 13.14 -14.51 2.69
N ALA A 76 13.23 -13.92 1.51
CA ALA A 76 12.77 -14.56 0.28
C ALA A 76 13.56 -15.85 -0.03
N ARG A 77 14.87 -15.88 0.23
CA ARG A 77 15.72 -17.07 0.05
C ARG A 77 15.46 -18.16 1.09
N GLU A 78 15.15 -17.77 2.34
CA GLU A 78 14.88 -18.68 3.44
C GLU A 78 13.54 -19.41 3.32
N HIS A 79 12.60 -18.86 2.52
CA HIS A 79 11.26 -19.39 2.35
C HIS A 79 10.97 -19.86 0.91
N PRO A 80 11.47 -21.02 0.48
CA PRO A 80 11.20 -21.55 -0.87
C PRO A 80 9.69 -21.67 -1.14
N GLY A 81 9.27 -21.25 -2.32
CA GLY A 81 7.87 -21.21 -2.71
C GLY A 81 7.10 -20.04 -2.09
N LEU A 82 7.80 -19.03 -1.60
CA LEU A 82 7.24 -17.76 -1.16
C LEU A 82 6.37 -17.14 -2.24
N TYR A 83 5.20 -16.64 -1.84
CA TYR A 83 4.34 -15.86 -2.71
C TYR A 83 4.59 -14.35 -2.56
N ALA A 84 4.75 -13.90 -1.32
CA ALA A 84 5.05 -12.51 -0.98
C ALA A 84 5.59 -12.39 0.45
N ILE A 85 6.27 -11.29 0.73
CA ILE A 85 6.48 -10.79 2.09
C ILE A 85 5.61 -9.56 2.26
N VAL A 86 4.93 -9.45 3.40
CA VAL A 86 4.14 -8.26 3.74
C VAL A 86 4.54 -7.72 5.10
N SER A 87 4.32 -6.43 5.29
CA SER A 87 4.42 -5.77 6.59
C SER A 87 3.55 -4.51 6.60
N THR A 88 3.56 -3.79 7.70
CA THR A 88 3.03 -2.43 7.83
C THR A 88 4.04 -1.59 8.60
N ASP A 89 3.87 -0.29 8.64
CA ASP A 89 4.60 0.54 9.59
C ASP A 89 4.13 0.33 11.05
N GLY A 90 4.65 1.10 11.99
CA GLY A 90 4.43 0.87 13.43
C GLY A 90 2.98 1.01 13.88
N ASP A 91 2.23 1.98 13.39
CA ASP A 91 0.80 2.20 13.67
C ASP A 91 -0.14 1.51 12.66
N SER A 92 0.44 0.82 11.67
CA SER A 92 -0.22 -0.07 10.72
C SER A 92 -1.19 0.62 9.77
N ASP A 93 -0.88 1.83 9.35
CA ASP A 93 -1.64 2.57 8.35
C ASP A 93 -0.93 2.71 6.99
N ARG A 94 0.34 2.26 6.89
CA ARG A 94 1.16 2.23 5.67
C ARG A 94 1.61 0.82 5.34
N PRO A 95 1.35 0.33 4.12
CA PRO A 95 1.68 -1.03 3.73
C PRO A 95 3.15 -1.20 3.34
N PHE A 96 3.63 -2.44 3.50
CA PHE A 96 4.82 -2.96 2.83
C PHE A 96 4.41 -4.18 2.03
N VAL A 97 4.72 -4.18 0.75
CA VAL A 97 4.56 -5.33 -0.13
C VAL A 97 5.89 -5.60 -0.82
N ILE A 98 6.39 -6.79 -0.62
CA ILE A 98 7.64 -7.27 -1.17
C ILE A 98 7.32 -8.52 -1.97
N ASP A 99 7.82 -8.63 -3.18
CA ASP A 99 7.53 -9.75 -4.06
C ASP A 99 8.30 -11.03 -3.70
N GLU A 100 8.07 -12.08 -4.44
CA GLU A 100 8.71 -13.39 -4.28
C GLU A 100 10.23 -13.37 -4.46
N ASN A 101 10.78 -12.30 -5.07
CA ASN A 101 12.21 -12.09 -5.25
C ASN A 101 12.84 -11.29 -4.11
N GLY A 102 12.02 -10.77 -3.18
CA GLY A 102 12.44 -9.89 -2.09
C GLY A 102 12.60 -8.43 -2.53
N ASP A 103 11.98 -8.02 -3.64
CA ASP A 103 11.95 -6.64 -4.10
C ASP A 103 10.75 -5.90 -3.51
N PHE A 104 11.03 -4.75 -2.89
CA PHE A 104 10.01 -3.89 -2.29
C PHE A 104 9.30 -3.06 -3.36
N HIS A 105 7.98 -3.02 -3.30
CA HIS A 105 7.12 -2.20 -4.14
C HIS A 105 6.60 -0.99 -3.36
N ARG A 106 6.77 0.18 -3.95
CA ARG A 106 6.44 1.46 -3.30
C ARG A 106 4.93 1.66 -3.20
N GLY A 107 4.53 2.54 -2.28
CA GLY A 107 3.13 2.82 -2.05
C GLY A 107 2.39 3.45 -3.24
N ASP A 108 3.06 4.25 -4.05
CA ASP A 108 2.51 4.80 -5.28
C ASP A 108 2.28 3.71 -6.35
N GLU A 109 3.17 2.73 -6.47
CA GLU A 109 2.97 1.56 -7.32
C GLU A 109 1.76 0.73 -6.84
N LEU A 110 1.66 0.51 -5.53
CA LEU A 110 0.49 -0.14 -4.93
C LEU A 110 -0.80 0.62 -5.23
N GLY A 111 -0.78 1.95 -5.18
CA GLY A 111 -1.91 2.80 -5.56
C GLY A 111 -2.41 2.51 -6.98
N ALA A 112 -1.50 2.35 -7.93
CA ALA A 112 -1.85 1.99 -9.31
C ALA A 112 -2.43 0.57 -9.42
N ILE A 113 -1.89 -0.41 -8.68
CA ILE A 113 -2.44 -1.78 -8.65
C ILE A 113 -3.87 -1.80 -8.10
N VAL A 114 -4.12 -1.07 -7.01
CA VAL A 114 -5.47 -0.96 -6.45
C VAL A 114 -6.40 -0.23 -7.41
N THR A 115 -5.91 0.78 -8.12
CA THR A 115 -6.64 1.47 -9.19
C THR A 115 -7.02 0.50 -10.31
N ASP A 116 -6.10 -0.37 -10.74
CA ASP A 116 -6.39 -1.39 -11.76
C ASP A 116 -7.49 -2.36 -11.31
N TRP A 117 -7.54 -2.69 -10.05
CA TRP A 117 -8.55 -3.61 -9.50
C TRP A 117 -9.91 -2.92 -9.31
N ILE A 118 -9.95 -1.70 -8.74
CA ILE A 118 -11.19 -0.96 -8.43
C ILE A 118 -11.84 -0.38 -9.68
N LYS A 119 -11.05 0.06 -10.68
CA LYS A 119 -11.50 0.81 -11.86
C LYS A 119 -12.31 2.05 -11.45
N PRO A 120 -11.72 3.01 -10.76
CA PRO A 120 -12.39 4.20 -10.28
C PRO A 120 -12.73 5.18 -11.41
N ASP A 121 -13.59 6.14 -11.08
CA ASP A 121 -13.94 7.25 -11.98
C ASP A 121 -13.08 8.49 -11.70
N PHE A 122 -12.33 8.49 -10.58
CA PHE A 122 -11.45 9.58 -10.17
C PHE A 122 -10.41 9.11 -9.17
N ALA A 123 -9.20 9.64 -9.29
CA ALA A 123 -8.10 9.40 -8.36
C ALA A 123 -7.50 10.70 -7.83
N ALA A 124 -7.17 10.73 -6.54
CA ALA A 124 -6.44 11.82 -5.90
C ALA A 124 -5.21 11.28 -5.17
N TYR A 125 -4.05 11.84 -5.37
CA TYR A 125 -2.82 11.39 -4.71
C TYR A 125 -1.80 12.51 -4.55
N SER A 126 -0.83 12.30 -3.66
CA SER A 126 0.14 13.33 -3.34
C SER A 126 1.09 13.63 -4.50
N ILE A 127 1.47 14.89 -4.65
CA ILE A 127 2.41 15.36 -5.69
C ILE A 127 3.79 14.68 -5.64
N SER A 128 4.11 14.02 -4.54
CA SER A 128 5.37 13.27 -4.37
C SER A 128 5.39 11.89 -5.02
N SER A 129 4.26 11.46 -5.61
CA SER A 129 4.15 10.16 -6.29
C SER A 129 4.96 10.13 -7.60
N ASN A 130 5.36 8.92 -8.01
CA ASN A 130 6.08 8.67 -9.25
C ASN A 130 5.19 8.96 -10.48
N ASP A 131 5.70 9.63 -11.49
CA ASP A 131 5.00 9.99 -12.73
C ASP A 131 4.62 8.77 -13.61
N ALA A 132 5.10 7.58 -13.30
CA ALA A 132 4.60 6.34 -13.89
C ALA A 132 3.11 6.13 -13.59
N VAL A 133 2.64 6.62 -12.43
CA VAL A 133 1.23 6.58 -12.05
C VAL A 133 0.40 7.49 -12.96
N ASP A 134 0.87 8.70 -13.23
CA ASP A 134 0.21 9.65 -14.14
C ASP A 134 0.04 9.00 -15.52
N THR A 135 1.14 8.46 -16.05
CA THR A 135 1.15 7.76 -17.34
C THR A 135 0.14 6.61 -17.38
N TYR A 136 0.06 5.82 -16.28
CA TYR A 136 -0.89 4.72 -16.18
C TYR A 136 -2.35 5.22 -16.16
N LEU A 137 -2.66 6.22 -15.36
CA LEU A 137 -4.02 6.79 -15.25
C LEU A 137 -4.48 7.41 -16.58
N GLU A 138 -3.59 8.12 -17.28
CA GLU A 138 -3.85 8.67 -18.61
C GLU A 138 -4.17 7.56 -19.62
N GLN A 139 -3.41 6.47 -19.65
CA GLN A 139 -3.67 5.32 -20.51
C GLN A 139 -5.02 4.65 -20.21
N GLN A 140 -5.45 4.64 -18.95
CA GLN A 140 -6.74 4.11 -18.51
C GLN A 140 -7.89 5.12 -18.67
N ASN A 141 -7.61 6.36 -19.07
CA ASN A 141 -8.57 7.48 -19.14
C ASN A 141 -9.26 7.75 -17.78
N ILE A 142 -8.51 7.65 -16.69
CA ILE A 142 -8.99 7.95 -15.33
C ILE A 142 -8.60 9.38 -14.98
N PRO A 143 -9.56 10.28 -14.77
CA PRO A 143 -9.28 11.63 -14.27
C PRO A 143 -8.59 11.59 -12.89
N TYR A 144 -7.61 12.46 -12.72
CA TYR A 144 -6.88 12.52 -11.45
C TYR A 144 -6.46 13.94 -11.09
N VAL A 145 -6.07 14.11 -9.84
CA VAL A 145 -5.49 15.34 -9.32
C VAL A 145 -4.33 15.07 -8.37
N HIS A 146 -3.26 15.84 -8.52
CA HIS A 146 -2.20 15.91 -7.53
C HIS A 146 -2.63 16.82 -6.38
N THR A 147 -2.46 16.35 -5.15
CA THR A 147 -2.72 17.13 -3.95
C THR A 147 -1.42 17.51 -3.26
N LYS A 148 -1.52 18.43 -2.30
CA LYS A 148 -0.46 18.61 -1.32
C LYS A 148 -0.27 17.31 -0.53
N ILE A 149 0.91 17.14 0.07
CA ILE A 149 1.22 16.00 0.93
C ILE A 149 0.33 16.05 2.18
N GLY A 150 -0.33 14.95 2.47
CA GLY A 150 -1.20 14.78 3.62
C GLY A 150 -2.61 14.29 3.24
N SER A 151 -3.08 13.25 3.91
CA SER A 151 -4.38 12.62 3.66
C SER A 151 -5.59 13.59 3.71
N PRO A 152 -5.64 14.67 4.52
CA PRO A 152 -6.75 15.62 4.48
C PRO A 152 -6.96 16.27 3.10
N TYR A 153 -5.89 16.57 2.37
CA TYR A 153 -5.99 17.16 1.03
C TYR A 153 -6.54 16.16 0.01
N ILE A 154 -6.14 14.90 0.13
CA ILE A 154 -6.65 13.81 -0.70
C ILE A 154 -8.14 13.58 -0.44
N ILE A 155 -8.55 13.53 0.83
CA ILE A 155 -9.96 13.37 1.23
C ILE A 155 -10.81 14.50 0.65
N THR A 156 -10.35 15.75 0.78
CA THR A 156 -11.06 16.91 0.22
C THR A 156 -11.20 16.77 -1.30
N ALA A 157 -10.12 16.44 -2.02
CA ALA A 157 -10.17 16.30 -3.47
C ALA A 157 -11.12 15.17 -3.92
N MET A 158 -11.14 14.02 -3.22
CA MET A 158 -12.10 12.95 -3.49
C MET A 158 -13.55 13.42 -3.29
N GLN A 159 -13.83 14.14 -2.21
CA GLN A 159 -15.18 14.64 -1.92
C GLN A 159 -15.65 15.70 -2.92
N GLU A 160 -14.76 16.59 -3.32
CA GLU A 160 -15.08 17.67 -4.28
C GLU A 160 -15.19 17.17 -5.73
N SER A 161 -14.64 16.02 -6.06
CA SER A 161 -14.70 15.46 -7.42
C SER A 161 -16.12 15.13 -7.87
N GLY A 162 -17.00 14.81 -6.96
CA GLY A 162 -18.37 14.33 -7.26
C GLY A 162 -18.41 12.97 -7.98
N ALA A 163 -17.29 12.27 -8.07
CA ALA A 163 -17.18 10.99 -8.76
C ALA A 163 -17.93 9.88 -8.00
N ALA A 164 -18.52 8.95 -8.75
CA ALA A 164 -19.24 7.82 -8.15
C ALA A 164 -18.27 6.83 -7.48
N ARG A 165 -17.04 6.69 -8.01
CA ARG A 165 -15.97 5.86 -7.46
C ARG A 165 -14.68 6.68 -7.33
N ALA A 166 -14.54 7.37 -6.20
CA ALA A 166 -13.36 8.16 -5.88
C ALA A 166 -12.42 7.39 -4.96
N ILE A 167 -11.14 7.41 -5.29
CA ILE A 167 -10.06 6.80 -4.52
C ILE A 167 -8.92 7.79 -4.31
N GLY A 168 -8.04 7.48 -3.34
CA GLY A 168 -6.82 8.23 -3.18
C GLY A 168 -5.75 7.49 -2.39
N TRP A 169 -4.52 7.96 -2.44
CA TRP A 169 -3.40 7.39 -1.68
C TRP A 169 -2.26 8.39 -1.51
N GLU A 170 -1.42 8.13 -0.55
CA GLU A 170 -0.14 8.81 -0.37
C GLU A 170 1.01 7.96 -0.90
N VAL A 171 2.16 8.58 -1.15
CA VAL A 171 3.36 7.87 -1.64
C VAL A 171 3.82 6.76 -0.68
N ASN A 172 3.49 6.88 0.61
CA ASN A 172 3.73 5.86 1.63
C ASN A 172 2.81 4.63 1.52
N GLY A 173 1.83 4.64 0.60
CA GLY A 173 0.89 3.55 0.36
C GLY A 173 -0.37 3.57 1.23
N GLY A 174 -0.48 4.49 2.18
CA GLY A 174 -1.73 4.70 2.93
C GLY A 174 -2.88 4.99 1.98
N TYR A 175 -3.79 4.04 1.82
CA TYR A 175 -4.85 4.10 0.81
C TYR A 175 -6.17 4.59 1.39
N LEU A 176 -6.91 5.38 0.60
CA LEU A 176 -8.18 5.96 1.00
C LEU A 176 -9.28 5.54 0.01
N LEU A 177 -10.29 4.85 0.51
CA LEU A 177 -11.47 4.48 -0.28
C LEU A 177 -12.59 5.49 -0.01
N GLY A 178 -12.85 6.37 -0.98
CA GLY A 178 -13.84 7.45 -0.83
C GLY A 178 -15.27 6.99 -1.02
N THR A 179 -15.51 5.90 -1.74
CA THR A 179 -16.84 5.41 -2.09
C THR A 179 -16.93 3.90 -1.94
N ARG A 180 -18.15 3.38 -1.88
CA ARG A 180 -18.38 1.92 -1.87
C ARG A 180 -17.95 1.28 -3.18
N VAL A 181 -17.34 0.11 -3.09
CA VAL A 181 -16.96 -0.75 -4.22
C VAL A 181 -17.63 -2.10 -4.07
N ASP A 182 -18.45 -2.47 -5.04
CA ASP A 182 -19.04 -3.81 -5.10
C ASP A 182 -17.99 -4.78 -5.69
N THR A 183 -17.92 -5.96 -5.10
CA THR A 183 -17.01 -7.05 -5.50
C THR A 183 -17.83 -8.29 -5.89
N ALA A 184 -17.19 -9.32 -6.40
CA ALA A 184 -17.87 -10.58 -6.71
C ALA A 184 -18.44 -11.28 -5.48
N ASN A 185 -17.94 -11.01 -4.28
CA ASN A 185 -18.34 -11.67 -3.03
C ASN A 185 -19.18 -10.78 -2.11
N GLY A 186 -19.20 -9.47 -2.32
CA GLY A 186 -19.91 -8.53 -1.47
C GLY A 186 -19.56 -7.09 -1.77
N SER A 187 -19.10 -6.33 -0.78
CA SER A 187 -18.70 -4.93 -0.98
C SER A 187 -17.63 -4.47 0.00
N LEU A 188 -16.85 -3.48 -0.44
CA LEU A 188 -16.00 -2.67 0.40
C LEU A 188 -16.70 -1.34 0.67
N GLU A 189 -17.05 -1.09 1.92
CA GLU A 189 -17.62 0.19 2.31
C GLU A 189 -16.55 1.29 2.30
N PRO A 190 -16.91 2.57 2.16
CA PRO A 190 -15.96 3.67 2.20
C PRO A 190 -15.12 3.64 3.48
N LEU A 191 -13.84 3.96 3.35
CA LEU A 191 -12.93 4.16 4.47
C LEU A 191 -12.00 5.33 4.12
N PRO A 192 -12.44 6.58 4.33
CA PRO A 192 -11.68 7.77 3.97
C PRO A 192 -10.61 8.09 5.03
N THR A 193 -9.79 7.11 5.36
CA THR A 193 -8.60 7.21 6.20
C THR A 193 -7.55 6.25 5.67
N ARG A 194 -6.29 6.45 6.00
CA ARG A 194 -5.22 5.57 5.54
C ARG A 194 -5.50 4.12 5.97
N ASP A 195 -5.41 3.23 5.01
CA ASP A 195 -5.63 1.80 5.16
C ASP A 195 -4.47 1.05 4.49
N ALA A 196 -3.65 0.37 5.30
CA ALA A 196 -2.55 -0.44 4.80
C ALA A 196 -3.01 -1.79 4.25
N VAL A 197 -4.12 -2.33 4.76
CA VAL A 197 -4.53 -3.70 4.45
C VAL A 197 -5.15 -3.80 3.06
N LEU A 198 -5.89 -2.77 2.63
CA LEU A 198 -6.51 -2.78 1.31
C LEU A 198 -5.48 -2.95 0.17
N PRO A 199 -4.42 -2.14 0.07
CA PRO A 199 -3.41 -2.34 -0.97
C PRO A 199 -2.67 -3.68 -0.83
N ILE A 200 -2.38 -4.16 0.38
CA ILE A 200 -1.80 -5.49 0.58
C ILE A 200 -2.71 -6.57 0.00
N VAL A 201 -3.96 -6.62 0.43
CA VAL A 201 -4.91 -7.66 0.01
C VAL A 201 -5.16 -7.60 -1.50
N VAL A 202 -5.38 -6.39 -2.04
CA VAL A 202 -5.64 -6.24 -3.48
C VAL A 202 -4.44 -6.66 -4.32
N ALA A 203 -3.21 -6.32 -3.95
CA ALA A 203 -2.03 -6.75 -4.69
C ALA A 203 -1.91 -8.28 -4.71
N LEU A 204 -2.06 -8.93 -3.54
CA LEU A 204 -1.98 -10.38 -3.42
C LEU A 204 -3.10 -11.09 -4.18
N VAL A 205 -4.34 -10.63 -4.03
CA VAL A 205 -5.51 -11.24 -4.69
C VAL A 205 -5.46 -11.02 -6.20
N SER A 206 -5.11 -9.82 -6.66
CA SER A 206 -4.99 -9.52 -8.10
C SER A 206 -3.96 -10.42 -8.79
N ALA A 207 -2.79 -10.64 -8.18
CA ALA A 207 -1.80 -11.55 -8.74
C ALA A 207 -2.30 -13.00 -8.77
N ALA A 208 -3.03 -13.43 -7.72
CA ALA A 208 -3.64 -14.76 -7.68
C ALA A 208 -4.73 -14.94 -8.73
N GLU A 209 -5.64 -13.98 -8.90
CA GLU A 209 -6.72 -13.99 -9.90
C GLU A 209 -6.19 -14.00 -11.34
N LYS A 210 -5.11 -13.26 -11.59
CA LYS A 210 -4.45 -13.19 -12.90
C LYS A 210 -3.51 -14.38 -13.15
N ALA A 211 -3.34 -15.27 -12.17
CA ALA A 211 -2.38 -16.39 -12.21
C ALA A 211 -0.95 -15.95 -12.59
N THR A 212 -0.52 -14.80 -12.07
CA THR A 212 0.81 -14.22 -12.30
C THR A 212 1.61 -14.15 -11.00
N SER A 213 2.92 -13.90 -11.10
CA SER A 213 3.74 -13.56 -9.94
C SER A 213 3.41 -12.16 -9.43
N LEU A 214 3.80 -11.86 -8.20
CA LEU A 214 3.63 -10.51 -7.68
C LEU A 214 4.55 -9.52 -8.41
N SER A 215 5.79 -9.91 -8.70
CA SER A 215 6.73 -9.10 -9.48
C SER A 215 6.19 -8.75 -10.88
N ASP A 216 5.57 -9.72 -11.58
CA ASP A 216 4.97 -9.47 -12.90
C ASP A 216 3.73 -8.57 -12.81
N LEU A 217 2.98 -8.62 -11.70
CA LEU A 217 1.81 -7.75 -11.50
C LEU A 217 2.19 -6.26 -11.61
N PHE A 218 3.34 -5.87 -11.02
CA PHE A 218 3.81 -4.49 -11.04
C PHE A 218 4.35 -4.05 -12.40
N SER A 219 4.57 -4.97 -13.35
CA SER A 219 5.00 -4.64 -14.71
C SER A 219 3.97 -3.85 -15.54
N ILE A 220 2.76 -3.64 -15.02
CA ILE A 220 1.75 -2.76 -15.65
C ILE A 220 2.19 -1.30 -15.70
N LEU A 221 3.11 -0.90 -14.84
CA LEU A 221 3.64 0.45 -14.79
C LEU A 221 4.83 0.63 -15.72
N THR A 222 4.90 1.78 -16.37
CA THR A 222 6.10 2.17 -17.10
C THR A 222 7.28 2.27 -16.14
N PRO A 223 8.44 1.63 -16.44
CA PRO A 223 9.58 1.71 -15.56
C PRO A 223 10.03 3.15 -15.30
N ARG A 224 9.98 3.55 -14.04
CA ARG A 224 10.47 4.83 -13.52
C ARG A 224 11.18 4.56 -12.19
N PHE A 225 12.24 5.27 -11.97
CA PHE A 225 13.04 5.10 -10.76
C PHE A 225 12.80 6.27 -9.81
N THR A 226 12.45 5.97 -8.58
CA THR A 226 12.31 6.94 -7.51
C THR A 226 13.36 6.67 -6.46
N SER A 227 13.97 7.73 -5.95
CA SER A 227 14.87 7.68 -4.79
C SER A 227 14.35 8.62 -3.72
N SER A 228 14.30 8.15 -2.50
CA SER A 228 14.01 8.97 -1.31
C SER A 228 15.21 8.98 -0.39
N GLY A 229 15.33 9.99 0.42
CA GLY A 229 16.38 10.10 1.42
C GLY A 229 15.92 10.92 2.60
N LEU A 230 16.48 10.64 3.77
CA LEU A 230 16.23 11.35 5.01
C LEU A 230 17.53 11.97 5.50
N ILE A 231 17.49 13.25 5.86
CA ILE A 231 18.58 13.92 6.58
C ILE A 231 18.17 13.95 8.06
N GLU A 232 18.82 13.09 8.85
CA GLU A 232 18.56 13.04 10.29
C GLU A 232 19.14 14.26 10.99
N GLU A 233 18.56 14.64 12.13
CA GLU A 233 19.02 15.75 12.99
C GLU A 233 19.15 17.10 12.27
N PHE A 234 18.41 17.32 11.16
CA PHE A 234 18.46 18.59 10.44
C PHE A 234 17.86 19.72 11.29
N PRO A 235 18.58 20.85 11.49
CA PRO A 235 18.14 21.92 12.38
C PRO A 235 16.82 22.55 11.92
N ASN A 236 15.79 22.56 12.77
CA ASN A 236 14.47 23.11 12.45
C ASN A 236 14.49 24.58 12.00
N VAL A 237 15.44 25.37 12.51
CA VAL A 237 15.60 26.78 12.10
C VAL A 237 16.02 26.87 10.64
N MET A 238 16.96 26.03 10.21
CA MET A 238 17.41 25.99 8.81
C MET A 238 16.30 25.46 7.88
N SER A 239 15.58 24.44 8.32
CA SER A 239 14.43 23.90 7.57
C SER A 239 13.38 24.99 7.30
N LYS A 240 12.99 25.76 8.33
CA LYS A 240 12.06 26.88 8.18
C LYS A 240 12.56 27.94 7.22
N GLN A 241 13.83 28.33 7.32
CA GLN A 241 14.43 29.32 6.42
C GLN A 241 14.42 28.85 4.97
N ILE A 242 14.75 27.58 4.71
CA ILE A 242 14.72 27.01 3.35
C ILE A 242 13.28 27.04 2.80
N VAL A 243 12.29 26.62 3.59
CA VAL A 243 10.88 26.64 3.18
C VAL A 243 10.43 28.06 2.87
N GLU A 244 10.72 29.04 3.75
CA GLU A 244 10.37 30.45 3.55
C GLU A 244 11.02 31.03 2.28
N GLN A 245 12.28 30.70 2.01
CA GLN A 245 13.00 31.16 0.82
C GLN A 245 12.57 30.49 -0.48
N SER A 246 12.01 29.27 -0.37
CA SER A 246 11.57 28.46 -1.52
C SER A 246 10.07 28.56 -1.78
N SER A 247 9.31 29.21 -0.88
CA SER A 247 7.87 29.47 -1.08
C SER A 247 7.74 30.54 -2.16
N VAL A 248 7.16 30.15 -3.29
CA VAL A 248 6.71 31.09 -4.31
C VAL A 248 5.28 31.46 -3.95
N ASP A 249 4.96 32.76 -3.87
CA ASP A 249 3.61 33.30 -3.61
C ASP A 249 2.59 32.83 -4.68
#